data_69c4b6adc8a9a9c2baa2a3cf97eedf3a
#
_entry.id   69c4b6adc8a9a9c2baa2a3cf97eedf3a
#
_cell.length_a   1.000
_cell.length_b   1.000
_cell.length_c   1.000
_cell.angle_alpha   90.00
_cell.angle_beta   90.00
_cell.angle_gamma   90.00
#
_symmetry.space_group_name_H-M   'P 1'
#
loop_
_entity.id
_entity.type
_entity.pdbx_description
1 polymer ?
#
loop_
_entity_poly.entity_id
_entity_poly.type
_entity_poly.pdbx_seq_one_letter_code
_entity_poly.pdbx_strand_id
1 'polypeptide(L)'
;RDDVESRGLGDVYKRQDLFQVVPEIDLKELVAYADSKHVGLILWAGYYAFERDLERICKHYSELGIKGFKVDFMDRDDQAMVDFHYRGAEIAAKYHLMLDYHGTYKPTGMNRTYPNVINFEGVHGLEQLKFSGSENVDQVTYDVTMPFIRMIAGPVDYTQGAMKNGNKRNFRAVNEEPMSMGTRCRQLAEYVIFEAPLSMLCDSPVLYERESECTSYISDIPTVWDETRALNGKIGEYISMARRKGDVWYVGALTNWKKRTMEFDLSFLGEGKWTIELYKDGINADKIASDYRKSVIFVPQNRKLTVNLAEGGGC
;
A
#
# COMPACT_ATOMS: atom_id res chain seq x y z
N ARG A 1 -2.12 -11.78 7.84
CA ARG A 1 -2.45 -12.65 6.69
C ARG A 1 -3.90 -12.44 6.33
N ASP A 2 -4.15 -11.61 5.34
CA ASP A 2 -5.48 -11.39 4.78
C ASP A 2 -6.02 -12.62 4.02
N ASP A 3 -5.23 -13.68 3.95
CA ASP A 3 -5.40 -14.80 3.06
C ASP A 3 -6.32 -15.91 3.49
N VAL A 4 -6.48 -16.09 4.78
CA VAL A 4 -7.32 -17.20 5.27
C VAL A 4 -8.79 -16.88 5.08
N GLU A 5 -9.08 -15.62 4.86
CA GLU A 5 -10.42 -15.06 4.87
C GLU A 5 -11.10 -15.05 3.51
N SER A 6 -10.31 -15.05 2.42
CA SER A 6 -10.86 -14.96 1.06
C SER A 6 -11.24 -16.31 0.42
N ARG A 7 -11.03 -17.44 1.09
CA ARG A 7 -11.32 -18.76 0.54
C ARG A 7 -12.82 -19.11 0.56
N GLY A 8 -13.53 -18.63 -0.45
CA GLY A 8 -14.82 -19.19 -0.84
C GLY A 8 -15.97 -19.02 0.16
N LEU A 9 -15.97 -17.97 0.94
CA LEU A 9 -16.78 -17.87 2.15
C LEU A 9 -17.87 -16.80 2.11
N GLY A 10 -18.42 -16.43 0.96
CA GLY A 10 -19.50 -15.43 0.87
C GLY A 10 -20.65 -15.64 1.86
N ASP A 11 -20.90 -16.87 2.29
CA ASP A 11 -21.91 -17.21 3.32
C ASP A 11 -21.37 -17.11 4.74
N VAL A 12 -20.05 -17.30 4.96
CA VAL A 12 -19.45 -17.27 6.30
C VAL A 12 -19.36 -15.83 6.81
N TYR A 13 -19.02 -14.87 5.95
CA TYR A 13 -18.96 -13.46 6.34
C TYR A 13 -20.29 -12.89 6.79
N LYS A 14 -21.40 -13.34 6.21
CA LYS A 14 -22.74 -12.94 6.62
C LYS A 14 -23.11 -13.45 8.00
N ARG A 15 -22.47 -14.54 8.47
CA ARG A 15 -22.73 -15.19 9.76
C ARG A 15 -21.69 -14.87 10.82
N GLN A 16 -20.65 -14.12 10.48
CA GLN A 16 -19.60 -13.74 11.42
C GLN A 16 -20.20 -13.08 12.67
N ASP A 17 -19.75 -13.52 13.84
CA ASP A 17 -20.02 -12.84 15.11
C ASP A 17 -18.72 -12.19 15.58
N LEU A 18 -18.65 -10.86 15.49
CA LEU A 18 -17.46 -10.10 15.84
C LEU A 18 -17.16 -10.06 17.35
N PHE A 19 -18.04 -10.65 18.19
CA PHE A 19 -17.79 -10.79 19.63
C PHE A 19 -17.20 -12.17 20.00
N GLN A 20 -17.12 -13.08 19.04
CA GLN A 20 -16.50 -14.40 19.23
C GLN A 20 -15.05 -14.36 18.78
N VAL A 21 -14.15 -14.24 19.76
CA VAL A 21 -12.71 -14.37 19.50
C VAL A 21 -12.35 -15.87 19.55
N VAL A 22 -11.54 -16.34 18.61
CA VAL A 22 -11.06 -17.72 18.62
C VAL A 22 -10.24 -18.02 19.88
N PRO A 23 -10.39 -19.21 20.49
CA PRO A 23 -9.78 -19.52 21.79
C PRO A 23 -8.25 -19.41 21.83
N GLU A 24 -7.61 -19.52 20.66
CA GLU A 24 -6.14 -19.47 20.51
C GLU A 24 -5.59 -18.04 20.61
N ILE A 25 -6.46 -17.01 20.59
CA ILE A 25 -6.05 -15.60 20.66
C ILE A 25 -6.60 -14.98 21.95
N ASP A 26 -5.71 -14.60 22.87
CA ASP A 26 -6.03 -13.67 23.94
C ASP A 26 -5.86 -12.23 23.43
N LEU A 27 -6.96 -11.61 23.03
CA LEU A 27 -6.96 -10.26 22.47
C LEU A 27 -6.48 -9.21 23.48
N LYS A 28 -6.74 -9.40 24.77
CA LYS A 28 -6.30 -8.46 25.82
C LYS A 28 -4.77 -8.52 25.99
N GLU A 29 -4.21 -9.72 26.01
CA GLU A 29 -2.76 -9.92 26.06
C GLU A 29 -2.10 -9.35 24.82
N LEU A 30 -2.69 -9.57 23.63
CA LEU A 30 -2.18 -9.05 22.37
C LEU A 30 -2.19 -7.52 22.32
N VAL A 31 -3.26 -6.87 22.80
CA VAL A 31 -3.33 -5.41 22.91
C VAL A 31 -2.25 -4.88 23.87
N ALA A 32 -2.11 -5.48 25.05
CA ALA A 32 -1.12 -5.08 26.04
C ALA A 32 0.32 -5.23 25.49
N TYR A 33 0.58 -6.32 24.75
CA TYR A 33 1.87 -6.53 24.12
C TYR A 33 2.13 -5.48 23.03
N ALA A 34 1.16 -5.22 22.15
CA ALA A 34 1.27 -4.23 21.08
C ALA A 34 1.50 -2.81 21.65
N ASP A 35 0.76 -2.42 22.69
CA ASP A 35 0.95 -1.15 23.38
C ASP A 35 2.36 -1.04 23.99
N SER A 36 2.92 -2.13 24.53
CA SER A 36 4.31 -2.16 25.04
C SER A 36 5.36 -1.93 23.96
N LYS A 37 4.99 -2.13 22.67
CA LYS A 37 5.82 -1.88 21.48
C LYS A 37 5.45 -0.59 20.77
N HIS A 38 4.53 0.19 21.31
CA HIS A 38 3.97 1.39 20.67
C HIS A 38 3.33 1.12 19.31
N VAL A 39 2.68 -0.04 19.16
CA VAL A 39 1.96 -0.47 17.95
C VAL A 39 0.46 -0.50 18.23
N GLY A 40 -0.31 0.19 17.41
CA GLY A 40 -1.78 0.11 17.47
C GLY A 40 -2.29 -1.11 16.73
N LEU A 41 -3.33 -1.76 17.25
CA LEU A 41 -3.99 -2.87 16.56
C LEU A 41 -5.22 -2.38 15.81
N ILE A 42 -5.33 -2.78 14.55
CA ILE A 42 -6.49 -2.61 13.68
C ILE A 42 -7.00 -4.01 13.35
N LEU A 43 -8.30 -4.24 13.52
CA LEU A 43 -8.92 -5.53 13.24
C LEU A 43 -9.62 -5.51 11.88
N TRP A 44 -9.68 -6.66 11.25
CA TRP A 44 -10.48 -6.88 10.05
C TRP A 44 -11.92 -7.27 10.42
N ALA A 45 -12.89 -6.74 9.68
CA ALA A 45 -14.30 -7.07 9.83
C ALA A 45 -15.01 -7.10 8.48
N GLY A 46 -15.78 -8.15 8.23
CA GLY A 46 -16.70 -8.18 7.10
C GLY A 46 -17.87 -7.19 7.31
N TYR A 47 -18.22 -6.47 6.24
CA TYR A 47 -19.24 -5.43 6.23
C TYR A 47 -20.54 -5.83 6.94
N TYR A 48 -21.12 -7.00 6.62
CA TYR A 48 -22.41 -7.41 7.14
C TYR A 48 -22.42 -7.55 8.67
N ALA A 49 -21.36 -8.13 9.23
CA ALA A 49 -21.24 -8.30 10.67
C ALA A 49 -20.98 -6.96 11.37
N PHE A 50 -20.16 -6.11 10.74
CA PHE A 50 -19.83 -4.80 11.25
C PHE A 50 -21.06 -3.86 11.26
N GLU A 51 -21.84 -3.80 10.16
CA GLU A 51 -23.05 -2.99 10.06
C GLU A 51 -24.13 -3.41 11.05
N ARG A 52 -24.34 -4.72 11.20
CA ARG A 52 -25.39 -5.29 12.06
C ARG A 52 -25.31 -4.81 13.51
N ASP A 53 -24.10 -4.74 14.06
CA ASP A 53 -23.86 -4.40 15.46
C ASP A 53 -22.93 -3.17 15.62
N LEU A 54 -22.92 -2.28 14.65
CA LEU A 54 -21.93 -1.21 14.43
C LEU A 54 -21.54 -0.44 15.71
N GLU A 55 -22.51 0.17 16.42
CA GLU A 55 -22.19 0.98 17.60
C GLU A 55 -21.67 0.13 18.76
N ARG A 56 -22.24 -1.06 18.94
CA ARG A 56 -21.84 -2.00 19.99
C ARG A 56 -20.43 -2.53 19.76
N ILE A 57 -20.06 -2.80 18.49
CA ILE A 57 -18.72 -3.23 18.09
C ILE A 57 -17.72 -2.11 18.34
N CYS A 58 -17.98 -0.91 17.84
CA CYS A 58 -17.10 0.24 18.00
C CYS A 58 -16.84 0.53 19.49
N LYS A 59 -17.87 0.53 20.31
CA LYS A 59 -17.74 0.71 21.75
C LYS A 59 -16.87 -0.37 22.40
N HIS A 60 -17.24 -1.64 22.16
CA HIS A 60 -16.55 -2.77 22.77
C HIS A 60 -15.06 -2.81 22.47
N TYR A 61 -14.70 -2.67 21.21
CA TYR A 61 -13.33 -2.78 20.78
C TYR A 61 -12.48 -1.53 21.09
N SER A 62 -13.09 -0.35 21.14
CA SER A 62 -12.45 0.85 21.66
C SER A 62 -12.07 0.69 23.14
N GLU A 63 -13.01 0.16 23.95
CA GLU A 63 -12.78 -0.14 25.39
C GLU A 63 -11.69 -1.20 25.60
N LEU A 64 -11.48 -2.12 24.65
CA LEU A 64 -10.40 -3.09 24.66
C LEU A 64 -9.03 -2.49 24.24
N GLY A 65 -9.01 -1.29 23.67
CA GLY A 65 -7.77 -0.63 23.23
C GLY A 65 -7.46 -0.78 21.73
N ILE A 66 -8.35 -1.39 20.94
CA ILE A 66 -8.23 -1.45 19.48
C ILE A 66 -8.29 -0.04 18.90
N LYS A 67 -7.51 0.21 17.83
CA LYS A 67 -7.37 1.53 17.20
C LYS A 67 -8.23 1.73 15.96
N GLY A 68 -8.78 0.66 15.38
CA GLY A 68 -9.61 0.78 14.19
C GLY A 68 -10.01 -0.54 13.56
N PHE A 69 -10.66 -0.43 12.42
CA PHE A 69 -11.09 -1.56 11.61
C PHE A 69 -10.76 -1.37 10.14
N LYS A 70 -10.29 -2.46 9.51
CA LYS A 70 -10.38 -2.67 8.07
C LYS A 70 -11.73 -3.33 7.82
N VAL A 71 -12.65 -2.60 7.20
CA VAL A 71 -14.01 -3.08 6.89
C VAL A 71 -14.09 -3.43 5.42
N ASP A 72 -14.49 -4.66 5.10
CA ASP A 72 -14.31 -5.24 3.79
C ASP A 72 -15.60 -5.89 3.22
N PHE A 73 -15.57 -6.17 1.90
CA PHE A 73 -16.64 -6.85 1.15
C PHE A 73 -17.96 -6.07 1.01
N MET A 74 -17.89 -4.76 0.87
CA MET A 74 -19.04 -3.95 0.51
C MET A 74 -19.49 -4.19 -0.93
N ASP A 75 -18.57 -4.17 -1.89
CA ASP A 75 -18.73 -4.49 -3.33
C ASP A 75 -19.92 -3.77 -4.01
N ARG A 76 -20.30 -2.60 -3.48
CA ARG A 76 -21.44 -1.81 -3.91
C ARG A 76 -21.14 -0.31 -3.77
N ASP A 77 -21.81 0.49 -4.59
CA ASP A 77 -21.75 1.96 -4.56
C ASP A 77 -23.14 2.63 -4.64
N ASP A 78 -24.20 1.86 -4.35
CA ASP A 78 -25.56 2.40 -4.27
C ASP A 78 -25.76 3.25 -3.01
N GLN A 79 -26.88 3.98 -2.96
CA GLN A 79 -27.18 4.93 -1.89
C GLN A 79 -27.11 4.30 -0.49
N ALA A 80 -27.60 3.09 -0.33
CA ALA A 80 -27.59 2.42 0.99
C ALA A 80 -26.17 2.14 1.46
N MET A 81 -25.26 1.77 0.54
CA MET A 81 -23.88 1.54 0.84
C MET A 81 -23.12 2.85 1.12
N VAL A 82 -23.41 3.90 0.37
CA VAL A 82 -22.86 5.23 0.65
C VAL A 82 -23.29 5.71 2.04
N ASP A 83 -24.56 5.57 2.38
CA ASP A 83 -25.08 5.94 3.71
C ASP A 83 -24.42 5.12 4.83
N PHE A 84 -24.15 3.83 4.59
CA PHE A 84 -23.38 3.01 5.53
C PHE A 84 -21.97 3.57 5.77
N HIS A 85 -21.23 3.93 4.72
CA HIS A 85 -19.88 4.47 4.87
C HIS A 85 -19.88 5.73 5.76
N TYR A 86 -20.81 6.65 5.56
CA TYR A 86 -20.93 7.86 6.38
C TYR A 86 -21.32 7.53 7.82
N ARG A 87 -22.32 6.68 8.02
CA ARG A 87 -22.74 6.24 9.35
C ARG A 87 -21.64 5.49 10.10
N GLY A 88 -20.92 4.61 9.40
CA GLY A 88 -19.76 3.89 9.94
C GLY A 88 -18.64 4.84 10.38
N ALA A 89 -18.32 5.84 9.55
CA ALA A 89 -17.33 6.84 9.84
C ALA A 89 -17.69 7.69 11.08
N GLU A 90 -18.94 8.14 11.17
CA GLU A 90 -19.45 8.92 12.30
C GLU A 90 -19.39 8.14 13.61
N ILE A 91 -19.90 6.91 13.60
CA ILE A 91 -19.93 6.06 14.81
C ILE A 91 -18.51 5.67 15.22
N ALA A 92 -17.65 5.28 14.30
CA ALA A 92 -16.26 4.98 14.61
C ALA A 92 -15.51 6.21 15.19
N ALA A 93 -15.75 7.41 14.64
CA ALA A 93 -15.19 8.65 15.18
C ALA A 93 -15.63 8.93 16.63
N LYS A 94 -16.89 8.66 16.98
CA LYS A 94 -17.43 8.77 18.35
C LYS A 94 -16.64 7.94 19.36
N TYR A 95 -16.10 6.81 18.92
CA TYR A 95 -15.30 5.88 19.73
C TYR A 95 -13.79 5.98 19.45
N HIS A 96 -13.32 7.02 18.76
CA HIS A 96 -11.91 7.25 18.43
C HIS A 96 -11.26 6.10 17.64
N LEU A 97 -12.01 5.48 16.74
CA LEU A 97 -11.55 4.39 15.88
C LEU A 97 -11.27 4.88 14.47
N MET A 98 -10.17 4.42 13.89
CA MET A 98 -9.83 4.60 12.49
C MET A 98 -10.54 3.56 11.62
N LEU A 99 -10.79 3.91 10.36
CA LEU A 99 -11.35 3.00 9.36
C LEU A 99 -10.48 2.98 8.10
N ASP A 100 -10.32 1.78 7.57
CA ASP A 100 -9.82 1.48 6.23
C ASP A 100 -10.90 0.68 5.51
N TYR A 101 -11.40 1.20 4.38
CA TYR A 101 -12.49 0.56 3.64
C TYR A 101 -11.95 -0.23 2.45
N HIS A 102 -12.24 -1.54 2.43
CA HIS A 102 -11.91 -2.49 1.37
C HIS A 102 -13.16 -3.03 0.67
N GLY A 103 -13.00 -3.64 -0.51
CA GLY A 103 -14.15 -4.03 -1.33
C GLY A 103 -15.08 -2.84 -1.59
N THR A 104 -14.55 -1.67 -1.83
CA THR A 104 -15.28 -0.41 -1.86
C THR A 104 -14.98 0.41 -3.11
N TYR A 105 -15.76 1.45 -3.33
CA TYR A 105 -15.51 2.45 -4.37
C TYR A 105 -14.38 3.40 -3.97
N LYS A 106 -13.83 4.15 -4.95
CA LYS A 106 -12.82 5.19 -4.71
C LYS A 106 -13.35 6.28 -3.78
N PRO A 107 -12.48 6.94 -2.99
CA PRO A 107 -12.91 8.03 -2.11
C PRO A 107 -13.57 9.19 -2.88
N THR A 108 -14.57 9.79 -2.25
CA THR A 108 -15.37 10.91 -2.80
C THR A 108 -15.22 12.19 -1.99
N GLY A 109 -14.19 12.27 -1.13
CA GLY A 109 -13.94 13.39 -0.23
C GLY A 109 -14.43 13.19 1.19
N MET A 110 -15.00 12.03 1.52
CA MET A 110 -15.48 11.69 2.85
C MET A 110 -14.42 11.90 3.94
N ASN A 111 -13.18 11.54 3.68
CA ASN A 111 -12.05 11.69 4.60
C ASN A 111 -11.72 13.15 4.97
N ARG A 112 -12.28 14.13 4.27
CA ARG A 112 -12.20 15.53 4.69
C ARG A 112 -13.20 15.88 5.79
N THR A 113 -14.37 15.22 5.79
CA THR A 113 -15.40 15.38 6.82
C THR A 113 -15.12 14.45 8.00
N TYR A 114 -14.70 13.23 7.69
CA TYR A 114 -14.38 12.14 8.65
C TYR A 114 -12.92 11.73 8.51
N PRO A 115 -11.97 12.44 9.10
CA PRO A 115 -10.55 12.16 8.96
C PRO A 115 -10.11 10.86 9.64
N ASN A 116 -10.98 10.22 10.41
CA ASN A 116 -10.78 8.88 10.93
C ASN A 116 -10.93 7.79 9.86
N VAL A 117 -11.48 8.10 8.68
CA VAL A 117 -11.41 7.23 7.50
C VAL A 117 -10.10 7.52 6.80
N ILE A 118 -9.11 6.70 7.08
CA ILE A 118 -7.72 6.99 6.72
C ILE A 118 -7.32 6.42 5.36
N ASN A 119 -7.98 5.35 4.91
CA ASN A 119 -7.63 4.72 3.65
C ASN A 119 -8.84 4.06 2.98
N PHE A 120 -8.68 3.76 1.67
CA PHE A 120 -9.67 3.12 0.82
C PHE A 120 -8.95 2.21 -0.18
N GLU A 121 -9.48 1.04 -0.44
CA GLU A 121 -9.03 0.24 -1.56
C GLU A 121 -9.50 0.87 -2.89
N GLY A 122 -10.65 0.53 -3.38
CA GLY A 122 -11.22 1.02 -4.65
C GLY A 122 -10.23 0.98 -5.81
N VAL A 123 -9.36 -0.02 -5.87
CA VAL A 123 -8.24 -0.19 -6.80
C VAL A 123 -8.01 -1.66 -7.09
N HIS A 124 -7.44 -1.99 -8.24
CA HIS A 124 -6.93 -3.33 -8.49
C HIS A 124 -5.59 -3.50 -7.76
N GLY A 125 -5.66 -3.82 -6.47
CA GLY A 125 -4.51 -3.94 -5.57
C GLY A 125 -3.62 -5.13 -5.88
N LEU A 126 -2.44 -5.16 -5.26
CA LEU A 126 -1.44 -6.19 -5.52
C LEU A 126 -1.92 -7.60 -5.15
N GLU A 127 -2.84 -7.74 -4.19
CA GLU A 127 -3.38 -9.04 -3.79
C GLU A 127 -4.10 -9.77 -4.94
N GLN A 128 -4.64 -9.05 -5.92
CA GLN A 128 -5.31 -9.66 -7.06
C GLN A 128 -4.38 -10.56 -7.89
N LEU A 129 -3.08 -10.35 -7.80
CA LEU A 129 -2.06 -11.17 -8.45
C LEU A 129 -1.94 -12.59 -7.87
N LYS A 130 -2.56 -12.86 -6.74
CA LYS A 130 -2.69 -14.22 -6.20
C LYS A 130 -3.64 -15.08 -7.03
N PHE A 131 -4.65 -14.43 -7.63
CA PHE A 131 -5.78 -15.09 -8.29
C PHE A 131 -5.72 -15.00 -9.81
N SER A 132 -5.04 -13.99 -10.35
CA SER A 132 -5.05 -13.66 -11.77
C SER A 132 -3.69 -13.85 -12.41
N GLY A 133 -3.65 -14.63 -13.47
CA GLY A 133 -2.47 -14.77 -14.32
C GLY A 133 -2.21 -13.49 -15.14
N SER A 134 -1.00 -13.37 -15.66
CA SER A 134 -0.56 -12.23 -16.48
C SER A 134 -1.34 -12.06 -17.80
N GLU A 135 -2.04 -13.07 -18.22
CA GLU A 135 -2.95 -13.04 -19.38
C GLU A 135 -4.22 -12.21 -19.12
N ASN A 136 -4.60 -12.04 -17.85
CA ASN A 136 -5.81 -11.31 -17.45
C ASN A 136 -5.51 -9.90 -16.96
N VAL A 137 -4.29 -9.65 -16.49
CA VAL A 137 -3.92 -8.38 -15.86
C VAL A 137 -2.50 -7.97 -16.23
N ASP A 138 -2.34 -6.80 -16.83
CA ASP A 138 -1.05 -6.11 -16.96
C ASP A 138 -0.85 -5.14 -15.77
N GLN A 139 -0.52 -5.70 -14.62
CA GLN A 139 -0.34 -4.91 -13.39
C GLN A 139 0.73 -3.85 -13.55
N VAL A 140 1.79 -4.13 -14.29
CA VAL A 140 2.91 -3.19 -14.49
C VAL A 140 2.46 -1.95 -15.27
N THR A 141 1.61 -2.10 -16.28
CA THR A 141 1.01 -0.96 -17.00
C THR A 141 -0.09 -0.30 -16.16
N TYR A 142 -0.84 -1.07 -15.38
CA TYR A 142 -1.84 -0.54 -14.45
C TYR A 142 -1.19 0.40 -13.42
N ASP A 143 -0.09 0.02 -12.79
CA ASP A 143 0.57 0.81 -11.74
C ASP A 143 1.15 2.14 -12.23
N VAL A 144 1.47 2.27 -13.52
CA VAL A 144 1.86 3.56 -14.11
C VAL A 144 0.68 4.33 -14.71
N THR A 145 -0.53 3.79 -14.58
CA THR A 145 -1.80 4.40 -14.99
C THR A 145 -2.59 4.90 -13.79
N MET A 146 -2.68 4.07 -12.76
CA MET A 146 -3.49 4.28 -11.56
C MET A 146 -3.22 5.64 -10.88
N PRO A 147 -1.98 6.12 -10.72
CA PRO A 147 -1.72 7.41 -10.10
C PRO A 147 -2.34 8.61 -10.84
N PHE A 148 -2.56 8.50 -12.14
CA PHE A 148 -3.17 9.57 -12.94
C PHE A 148 -4.69 9.57 -12.91
N ILE A 149 -5.32 8.49 -12.46
CA ILE A 149 -6.78 8.35 -12.43
C ILE A 149 -7.32 8.10 -11.03
N ARG A 150 -7.00 6.98 -10.40
CA ARG A 150 -7.54 6.57 -9.11
C ARG A 150 -7.01 7.42 -7.94
N MET A 151 -5.70 7.68 -7.92
CA MET A 151 -5.05 8.40 -6.82
C MET A 151 -5.46 9.89 -6.75
N ILE A 152 -5.98 10.47 -7.83
CA ILE A 152 -6.56 11.82 -7.83
C ILE A 152 -7.77 11.92 -6.89
N ALA A 153 -8.49 10.82 -6.68
CA ALA A 153 -9.64 10.78 -5.78
C ALA A 153 -9.26 10.80 -4.29
N GLY A 154 -8.04 10.43 -3.94
CA GLY A 154 -7.54 10.37 -2.56
C GLY A 154 -6.68 9.13 -2.29
N PRO A 155 -6.41 8.83 -1.01
CA PRO A 155 -5.51 7.75 -0.61
C PRO A 155 -5.94 6.39 -1.15
N VAL A 156 -4.98 5.49 -1.28
CA VAL A 156 -5.18 4.16 -1.86
C VAL A 156 -4.46 3.10 -1.05
N ASP A 157 -5.22 2.11 -0.57
CA ASP A 157 -4.63 0.90 0.00
C ASP A 157 -4.37 -0.13 -1.11
N TYR A 158 -3.15 -0.07 -1.64
CA TYR A 158 -2.72 -0.90 -2.78
C TYR A 158 -2.05 -2.19 -2.32
N THR A 159 -1.55 -2.25 -1.09
CA THR A 159 -0.83 -3.40 -0.52
C THR A 159 0.50 -3.72 -1.25
N GLN A 160 1.31 -2.71 -1.51
CA GLN A 160 2.63 -2.84 -2.13
C GLN A 160 3.67 -3.48 -1.20
N GLY A 161 4.86 -3.77 -1.75
CA GLY A 161 6.02 -4.19 -0.97
C GLY A 161 6.35 -5.67 -1.05
N ALA A 162 5.91 -6.37 -2.11
CA ALA A 162 6.24 -7.77 -2.29
C ALA A 162 7.75 -7.99 -2.42
N MET A 163 8.28 -8.93 -1.64
CA MET A 163 9.68 -9.35 -1.67
C MET A 163 9.92 -10.52 -2.64
N LYS A 164 8.86 -11.15 -3.13
CA LYS A 164 8.91 -12.13 -4.21
C LYS A 164 8.43 -11.48 -5.50
N ASN A 165 9.33 -11.33 -6.48
CA ASN A 165 9.09 -10.53 -7.67
C ASN A 165 9.24 -11.37 -8.94
N GLY A 166 8.34 -11.20 -9.89
CA GLY A 166 8.34 -11.90 -11.18
C GLY A 166 8.44 -10.94 -12.37
N ASN A 167 9.32 -11.23 -13.33
CA ASN A 167 9.30 -10.56 -14.61
C ASN A 167 8.18 -11.13 -15.51
N LYS A 168 8.00 -10.58 -16.69
CA LYS A 168 6.94 -10.98 -17.63
C LYS A 168 6.96 -12.48 -18.00
N ARG A 169 8.10 -13.17 -17.89
CA ARG A 169 8.27 -14.57 -18.28
C ARG A 169 8.07 -15.56 -17.14
N ASN A 170 8.39 -15.15 -15.93
CA ASN A 170 8.42 -16.06 -14.78
C ASN A 170 7.37 -15.77 -13.71
N PHE A 171 6.57 -14.71 -13.89
CA PHE A 171 5.43 -14.46 -13.02
C PHE A 171 4.46 -15.65 -13.03
N ARG A 172 3.94 -15.99 -11.86
CA ARG A 172 2.90 -17.02 -11.65
C ARG A 172 1.91 -16.50 -10.61
N ALA A 173 0.63 -16.62 -10.91
CA ALA A 173 -0.42 -16.43 -9.90
C ALA A 173 -0.45 -17.65 -8.99
N VAL A 174 0.02 -17.49 -7.76
CA VAL A 174 0.08 -18.56 -6.75
C VAL A 174 -0.45 -17.99 -5.44
N ASN A 175 -1.53 -18.56 -4.94
CA ASN A 175 -2.21 -18.06 -3.74
C ASN A 175 -1.34 -18.21 -2.48
N GLU A 176 -0.71 -19.37 -2.30
CA GLU A 176 0.07 -19.72 -1.11
C GLU A 176 1.43 -19.03 -1.05
N GLU A 177 1.98 -18.66 -2.22
CA GLU A 177 3.26 -17.97 -2.34
C GLU A 177 3.18 -16.86 -3.40
N PRO A 178 2.39 -15.82 -3.15
CA PRO A 178 2.16 -14.78 -4.14
C PRO A 178 3.45 -14.03 -4.48
N MET A 179 3.48 -13.48 -5.69
CA MET A 179 4.56 -12.63 -6.16
C MET A 179 3.99 -11.40 -6.88
N SER A 180 4.76 -10.31 -6.90
CA SER A 180 4.44 -9.14 -7.71
C SER A 180 4.91 -9.29 -9.15
N MET A 181 4.29 -8.53 -10.07
CA MET A 181 4.83 -8.31 -11.41
C MET A 181 5.80 -7.12 -11.41
N GLY A 182 6.89 -7.24 -12.15
CA GLY A 182 7.93 -6.22 -12.24
C GLY A 182 9.03 -6.43 -11.22
N THR A 183 9.93 -5.44 -11.09
CA THR A 183 11.15 -5.57 -10.31
C THR A 183 10.96 -5.30 -8.83
N ARG A 184 11.96 -5.67 -8.01
CA ARG A 184 12.06 -5.31 -6.60
C ARG A 184 12.04 -3.80 -6.40
N CYS A 185 12.80 -3.06 -7.20
CA CYS A 185 12.86 -1.60 -7.09
C CYS A 185 11.54 -0.92 -7.42
N ARG A 186 10.70 -1.54 -8.28
CA ARG A 186 9.35 -1.11 -8.49
C ARG A 186 8.56 -1.12 -7.17
N GLN A 187 8.57 -2.22 -6.43
CA GLN A 187 7.85 -2.36 -5.17
C GLN A 187 8.32 -1.35 -4.11
N LEU A 188 9.61 -1.02 -4.10
CA LEU A 188 10.14 0.03 -3.22
C LEU A 188 9.67 1.42 -3.64
N ALA A 189 9.67 1.72 -4.95
CA ALA A 189 9.25 3.01 -5.48
C ALA A 189 7.75 3.28 -5.28
N GLU A 190 6.91 2.26 -5.26
CA GLU A 190 5.47 2.36 -5.04
C GLU A 190 5.12 3.04 -3.71
N TYR A 191 5.94 2.86 -2.66
CA TYR A 191 5.76 3.56 -1.38
C TYR A 191 5.95 5.08 -1.48
N VAL A 192 6.70 5.55 -2.46
CA VAL A 192 6.87 6.98 -2.71
C VAL A 192 5.80 7.49 -3.68
N ILE A 193 5.42 6.69 -4.68
CA ILE A 193 4.46 7.09 -5.71
C ILE A 193 3.03 7.07 -5.19
N PHE A 194 2.62 5.98 -4.51
CA PHE A 194 1.25 5.82 -4.05
C PHE A 194 1.04 6.59 -2.73
N GLU A 195 -0.09 7.23 -2.62
CA GLU A 195 -0.47 7.96 -1.41
C GLU A 195 -1.32 7.07 -0.51
N ALA A 196 -0.76 6.67 0.62
CA ALA A 196 -1.44 5.86 1.61
C ALA A 196 -0.99 6.25 3.02
N PRO A 197 -1.84 6.95 3.79
CA PRO A 197 -1.53 7.29 5.20
C PRO A 197 -1.35 6.07 6.09
N LEU A 198 -1.97 4.95 5.70
CA LEU A 198 -1.75 3.62 6.24
C LEU A 198 -1.43 2.69 5.08
N SER A 199 -0.18 2.25 4.95
CA SER A 199 0.24 1.29 3.92
C SER A 199 0.33 -0.10 4.54
N MET A 200 -0.52 -1.01 4.07
CA MET A 200 -0.42 -2.42 4.46
C MET A 200 0.75 -3.08 3.74
N LEU A 201 1.52 -3.87 4.47
CA LEU A 201 2.60 -4.69 3.92
C LEU A 201 2.01 -5.99 3.38
N CYS A 202 2.26 -6.32 2.12
CA CYS A 202 1.65 -7.47 1.47
C CYS A 202 2.35 -8.80 1.77
N ASP A 203 3.59 -8.77 2.27
CA ASP A 203 4.40 -9.98 2.41
C ASP A 203 4.47 -10.47 3.87
N SER A 204 5.02 -11.67 4.06
CA SER A 204 5.12 -12.25 5.39
C SER A 204 6.28 -11.64 6.20
N PRO A 205 6.18 -11.59 7.56
CA PRO A 205 7.28 -11.12 8.41
C PRO A 205 8.59 -11.84 8.13
N VAL A 206 8.56 -13.15 7.86
CA VAL A 206 9.74 -13.96 7.56
C VAL A 206 10.45 -13.51 6.28
N LEU A 207 9.69 -13.12 5.25
CA LEU A 207 10.29 -12.59 4.02
C LEU A 207 10.88 -11.20 4.24
N TYR A 208 10.21 -10.35 4.99
CA TYR A 208 10.75 -9.05 5.37
C TYR A 208 12.03 -9.13 6.22
N GLU A 209 12.13 -10.10 7.12
CA GLU A 209 13.36 -10.37 7.87
C GLU A 209 14.52 -10.82 6.96
N ARG A 210 14.24 -11.68 5.99
CA ARG A 210 15.24 -12.16 5.01
C ARG A 210 15.74 -11.03 4.10
N GLU A 211 14.85 -10.13 3.71
CA GLU A 211 15.11 -9.02 2.81
C GLU A 211 15.32 -7.71 3.59
N SER A 212 16.04 -7.79 4.70
CA SER A 212 16.17 -6.73 5.70
C SER A 212 16.65 -5.38 5.15
N GLU A 213 17.47 -5.35 4.09
CA GLU A 213 17.91 -4.09 3.47
C GLU A 213 16.74 -3.34 2.81
N CYS A 214 15.89 -4.06 2.08
CA CYS A 214 14.68 -3.49 1.48
C CYS A 214 13.64 -3.13 2.55
N THR A 215 13.49 -3.99 3.56
CA THR A 215 12.54 -3.77 4.67
C THR A 215 12.93 -2.55 5.50
N SER A 216 14.22 -2.36 5.77
CA SER A 216 14.72 -1.15 6.43
C SER A 216 14.36 0.10 5.65
N TYR A 217 14.54 0.10 4.32
CA TYR A 217 14.12 1.21 3.47
C TYR A 217 12.61 1.46 3.58
N ILE A 218 11.78 0.42 3.52
CA ILE A 218 10.32 0.56 3.63
C ILE A 218 9.93 1.17 4.99
N SER A 219 10.57 0.72 6.08
CA SER A 219 10.28 1.20 7.43
C SER A 219 10.63 2.68 7.64
N ASP A 220 11.58 3.20 6.88
CA ASP A 220 12.04 4.59 6.97
C ASP A 220 11.19 5.56 6.12
N ILE A 221 10.33 5.04 5.23
CA ILE A 221 9.48 5.88 4.38
C ILE A 221 8.28 6.41 5.18
N PRO A 222 8.09 7.74 5.23
CA PRO A 222 6.92 8.34 5.85
C PRO A 222 5.63 8.01 5.11
N THR A 223 4.53 7.91 5.83
CA THR A 223 3.17 7.75 5.24
C THR A 223 2.44 9.08 5.08
N VAL A 224 2.92 10.15 5.74
CA VAL A 224 2.37 11.51 5.65
C VAL A 224 3.47 12.47 5.26
N TRP A 225 3.23 13.22 4.20
CA TRP A 225 4.22 14.07 3.53
C TRP A 225 3.97 15.56 3.77
N ASP A 226 5.06 16.33 3.86
CA ASP A 226 4.99 17.79 3.98
C ASP A 226 4.89 18.45 2.60
N GLU A 227 5.43 17.81 1.57
CA GLU A 227 5.41 18.32 0.19
C GLU A 227 5.43 17.16 -0.81
N THR A 228 4.72 17.33 -1.92
CA THR A 228 4.70 16.40 -3.06
C THR A 228 4.91 17.17 -4.36
N ARG A 229 5.83 16.69 -5.20
CA ARG A 229 6.13 17.20 -6.53
C ARG A 229 6.02 16.13 -7.59
N ALA A 230 5.24 16.36 -8.62
CA ALA A 230 5.33 15.57 -9.86
C ALA A 230 6.62 15.97 -10.59
N LEU A 231 7.43 14.99 -10.96
CA LEU A 231 8.67 15.22 -11.72
C LEU A 231 8.44 14.95 -13.20
N ASN A 232 8.20 13.71 -13.57
CA ASN A 232 7.97 13.28 -14.95
C ASN A 232 6.86 12.25 -14.99
N GLY A 233 6.04 12.25 -16.04
CA GLY A 233 5.00 11.25 -16.18
C GLY A 233 4.35 11.24 -17.54
N LYS A 234 3.94 10.04 -17.95
CA LYS A 234 3.08 9.79 -19.09
C LYS A 234 2.20 8.59 -18.78
N ILE A 235 0.90 8.82 -18.72
CA ILE A 235 -0.08 7.79 -18.37
C ILE A 235 0.12 6.51 -19.18
N GLY A 236 0.12 5.37 -18.51
CA GLY A 236 0.36 4.05 -19.09
C GLY A 236 1.80 3.77 -19.51
N GLU A 237 2.72 4.71 -19.32
CA GLU A 237 4.12 4.51 -19.69
C GLU A 237 5.08 4.59 -18.50
N TYR A 238 5.04 5.68 -17.75
CA TYR A 238 5.94 5.91 -16.61
C TYR A 238 5.45 7.04 -15.73
N ILE A 239 5.92 7.07 -14.49
CA ILE A 239 5.69 8.13 -13.53
C ILE A 239 6.91 8.30 -12.63
N SER A 240 7.18 9.54 -12.22
CA SER A 240 8.09 9.82 -11.11
C SER A 240 7.61 10.99 -10.28
N MET A 241 7.83 10.88 -8.97
CA MET A 241 7.43 11.86 -7.97
C MET A 241 8.56 12.07 -6.97
N ALA A 242 8.61 13.27 -6.41
CA ALA A 242 9.44 13.57 -5.23
C ALA A 242 8.53 14.00 -4.08
N ARG A 243 8.80 13.48 -2.90
CA ARG A 243 8.05 13.79 -1.67
C ARG A 243 9.01 14.15 -0.56
N ARG A 244 8.63 15.09 0.31
CA ARG A 244 9.47 15.55 1.42
C ARG A 244 8.81 15.30 2.77
N LYS A 245 9.66 14.90 3.71
CA LYS A 245 9.32 14.90 5.14
C LYS A 245 10.48 15.51 5.92
N GLY A 246 10.23 16.60 6.63
CA GLY A 246 11.31 17.36 7.26
C GLY A 246 12.35 17.80 6.23
N ASP A 247 13.60 17.44 6.48
CA ASP A 247 14.74 17.74 5.61
C ASP A 247 15.09 16.63 4.61
N VAL A 248 14.30 15.54 4.58
CA VAL A 248 14.56 14.39 3.71
C VAL A 248 13.60 14.38 2.52
N TRP A 249 14.16 14.17 1.34
CA TRP A 249 13.41 13.96 0.11
C TRP A 249 13.46 12.49 -0.31
N TYR A 250 12.33 12.00 -0.77
CA TYR A 250 12.15 10.67 -1.32
C TYR A 250 11.72 10.79 -2.78
N VAL A 251 12.41 10.12 -3.67
CA VAL A 251 12.10 10.12 -5.11
C VAL A 251 11.77 8.71 -5.54
N GLY A 252 10.59 8.51 -6.10
CA GLY A 252 10.17 7.24 -6.68
C GLY A 252 9.95 7.37 -8.18
N ALA A 253 10.28 6.32 -8.93
CA ALA A 253 9.98 6.23 -10.35
C ALA A 253 9.62 4.81 -10.77
N LEU A 254 8.62 4.71 -11.65
CA LEU A 254 8.12 3.47 -12.23
C LEU A 254 8.11 3.57 -13.76
N THR A 255 8.36 2.45 -14.44
CA THR A 255 8.15 2.31 -15.89
C THR A 255 7.24 1.11 -16.19
N ASN A 256 6.60 1.13 -17.36
CA ASN A 256 5.89 -0.03 -17.89
C ASN A 256 6.88 -1.12 -18.38
N TRP A 257 6.43 -2.06 -19.22
CA TRP A 257 7.30 -3.12 -19.76
C TRP A 257 8.35 -2.64 -20.79
N LYS A 258 8.62 -1.32 -20.87
CA LYS A 258 9.69 -0.77 -21.70
C LYS A 258 10.85 -0.32 -20.79
N LYS A 259 12.06 -0.80 -21.11
CA LYS A 259 13.28 -0.24 -20.51
C LYS A 259 13.32 1.26 -20.74
N ARG A 260 13.72 2.02 -19.73
CA ARG A 260 13.70 3.48 -19.81
C ARG A 260 14.91 4.08 -19.10
N THR A 261 15.53 5.06 -19.75
CA THR A 261 16.47 5.95 -19.10
C THR A 261 15.70 7.20 -18.65
N MET A 262 15.70 7.48 -17.36
CA MET A 262 15.03 8.64 -16.79
C MET A 262 16.05 9.64 -16.27
N GLU A 263 15.86 10.91 -16.58
CA GLU A 263 16.61 12.02 -15.99
C GLU A 263 15.72 12.73 -14.97
N PHE A 264 16.23 12.91 -13.77
CA PHE A 264 15.57 13.65 -12.69
C PHE A 264 16.23 15.00 -12.51
N ASP A 265 15.47 16.08 -12.59
CA ASP A 265 15.89 17.41 -12.20
C ASP A 265 15.74 17.53 -10.68
N LEU A 266 16.86 17.61 -9.99
CA LEU A 266 16.95 17.71 -8.53
C LEU A 266 17.15 19.16 -8.05
N SER A 267 16.83 20.16 -8.87
CA SER A 267 16.97 21.58 -8.51
C SER A 267 16.14 21.99 -7.30
N PHE A 268 15.09 21.24 -7.00
CA PHE A 268 14.24 21.43 -5.82
C PHE A 268 14.93 21.16 -4.48
N LEU A 269 16.08 20.51 -4.46
CA LEU A 269 16.83 20.23 -3.23
C LEU A 269 17.44 21.46 -2.55
N GLY A 270 17.40 22.61 -3.21
CA GLY A 270 18.01 23.82 -2.66
C GLY A 270 19.54 23.80 -2.63
N GLU A 271 20.12 24.78 -1.95
CA GLU A 271 21.58 24.90 -1.81
C GLU A 271 22.16 23.87 -0.84
N GLY A 272 23.45 23.63 -0.95
CA GLY A 272 24.17 22.71 -0.06
C GLY A 272 24.60 21.39 -0.72
N LYS A 273 25.22 20.54 0.08
CA LYS A 273 25.67 19.20 -0.33
C LYS A 273 24.59 18.19 0.06
N TRP A 274 24.13 17.45 -0.91
CA TRP A 274 23.15 16.39 -0.73
C TRP A 274 23.73 15.03 -1.08
N THR A 275 23.33 14.03 -0.31
CA THR A 275 23.64 12.62 -0.54
C THR A 275 22.39 11.89 -0.97
N ILE A 276 22.52 10.99 -1.94
CA ILE A 276 21.44 10.13 -2.44
C ILE A 276 21.77 8.70 -2.02
N GLU A 277 20.86 8.08 -1.32
CA GLU A 277 20.79 6.63 -1.20
C GLU A 277 19.90 6.12 -2.34
N LEU A 278 20.48 5.40 -3.28
CA LEU A 278 19.82 5.00 -4.50
C LEU A 278 19.61 3.49 -4.55
N TYR A 279 18.37 3.06 -4.57
CA TYR A 279 17.94 1.72 -4.94
C TYR A 279 17.52 1.74 -6.41
N LYS A 280 18.13 0.94 -7.25
CA LYS A 280 17.81 0.85 -8.68
C LYS A 280 17.88 -0.57 -9.18
N ASP A 281 17.18 -0.84 -10.26
CA ASP A 281 17.24 -2.13 -10.94
C ASP A 281 18.68 -2.57 -11.22
N GLY A 282 18.98 -3.82 -10.90
CA GLY A 282 20.24 -4.45 -11.18
C GLY A 282 20.44 -4.75 -12.67
N ILE A 283 21.63 -5.14 -13.04
CA ILE A 283 21.96 -5.42 -14.44
C ILE A 283 21.19 -6.61 -15.02
N ASN A 284 20.75 -7.53 -14.16
CA ASN A 284 19.98 -8.72 -14.55
C ASN A 284 18.51 -8.63 -14.16
N ALA A 285 17.98 -7.46 -13.80
CA ALA A 285 16.60 -7.31 -13.34
C ALA A 285 15.55 -7.74 -14.39
N ASP A 286 15.91 -7.73 -15.68
CA ASP A 286 15.10 -8.26 -16.77
C ASP A 286 14.97 -9.79 -16.78
N LYS A 287 15.85 -10.50 -16.05
CA LYS A 287 15.86 -11.97 -15.90
C LYS A 287 15.50 -12.40 -14.48
N ILE A 288 16.00 -11.68 -13.50
CA ILE A 288 15.83 -11.91 -12.06
C ILE A 288 15.23 -10.64 -11.48
N ALA A 289 13.89 -10.60 -11.37
CA ALA A 289 13.16 -9.39 -10.99
C ALA A 289 13.54 -8.83 -9.60
N SER A 290 14.11 -9.66 -8.73
CA SER A 290 14.66 -9.26 -7.43
C SER A 290 16.08 -8.70 -7.49
N ASP A 291 16.74 -8.69 -8.67
CA ASP A 291 18.08 -8.13 -8.80
C ASP A 291 18.03 -6.61 -8.73
N TYR A 292 18.66 -6.04 -7.71
CA TYR A 292 18.77 -4.60 -7.49
C TYR A 292 20.17 -4.20 -7.03
N ARG A 293 20.45 -2.92 -7.09
CA ARG A 293 21.68 -2.35 -6.57
C ARG A 293 21.39 -1.15 -5.68
N LYS A 294 21.86 -1.21 -4.44
CA LYS A 294 21.97 -0.06 -3.54
C LYS A 294 23.29 0.66 -3.74
N SER A 295 23.29 1.99 -3.72
CA SER A 295 24.48 2.81 -3.76
C SER A 295 24.26 4.15 -3.07
N VAL A 296 25.32 4.71 -2.50
CA VAL A 296 25.34 6.05 -1.91
C VAL A 296 26.19 6.95 -2.80
N ILE A 297 25.61 8.03 -3.28
CA ILE A 297 26.28 8.98 -4.18
C ILE A 297 25.98 10.42 -3.76
N PHE A 298 26.83 11.36 -4.16
CA PHE A 298 26.52 12.78 -4.01
C PHE A 298 25.61 13.26 -5.16
N VAL A 299 24.74 14.22 -4.87
CA VAL A 299 23.96 14.90 -5.91
C VAL A 299 24.94 15.59 -6.87
N PRO A 300 24.82 15.35 -8.20
CA PRO A 300 25.68 15.98 -9.20
C PRO A 300 25.58 17.51 -9.15
N GLN A 301 26.67 18.21 -9.51
CA GLN A 301 26.71 19.69 -9.49
C GLN A 301 25.66 20.33 -10.39
N ASN A 302 25.34 19.70 -11.51
CA ASN A 302 24.28 20.15 -12.44
C ASN A 302 22.86 19.82 -11.95
N ARG A 303 22.73 19.23 -10.76
CA ARG A 303 21.43 18.81 -10.18
C ARG A 303 20.63 17.85 -11.06
N LYS A 304 21.29 17.07 -11.91
CA LYS A 304 20.62 16.07 -12.76
C LYS A 304 21.12 14.68 -12.42
N LEU A 305 20.18 13.77 -12.20
CA LEU A 305 20.46 12.35 -11.96
C LEU A 305 19.82 11.52 -13.06
N THR A 306 20.64 10.69 -13.71
CA THR A 306 20.14 9.74 -14.72
C THR A 306 20.12 8.32 -14.15
N VAL A 307 18.99 7.63 -14.27
CA VAL A 307 18.81 6.25 -13.82
C VAL A 307 18.20 5.41 -14.94
N ASN A 308 18.73 4.22 -15.14
CA ASN A 308 18.20 3.24 -16.07
C ASN A 308 17.25 2.29 -15.32
N LEU A 309 16.03 2.18 -15.81
CA LEU A 309 15.01 1.26 -15.33
C LEU A 309 14.88 0.06 -16.27
N ALA A 310 14.76 -1.14 -15.71
CA ALA A 310 14.50 -2.36 -16.46
C ALA A 310 13.04 -2.40 -16.97
N GLU A 311 12.68 -3.45 -17.69
CA GLU A 311 11.28 -3.73 -18.05
C GLU A 311 10.47 -3.98 -16.77
N GLY A 312 9.36 -3.27 -16.58
CA GLY A 312 8.59 -3.32 -15.34
C GLY A 312 9.34 -2.83 -14.11
N GLY A 313 10.35 -1.98 -14.33
CA GLY A 313 11.28 -1.54 -13.32
C GLY A 313 10.90 -0.29 -12.56
N GLY A 314 11.78 0.06 -11.60
CA GLY A 314 11.67 1.25 -10.76
C GLY A 314 12.99 1.67 -10.12
N CYS A 315 12.95 2.77 -9.40
CA CYS A 315 14.03 3.23 -8.52
C CYS A 315 13.48 4.12 -7.41
#